data_9e4fff5859dad6fd5be38495bb915942
#
_entry.id   9e4fff5859dad6fd5be38495bb915942
#
_cell.length_a   1.000
_cell.length_b   1.000
_cell.length_c   1.000
_cell.angle_alpha   90.00
_cell.angle_beta   90.00
_cell.angle_gamma   90.00
#
_symmetry.space_group_name_H-M   'P 1'
#
loop_
_entity.id
_entity.type
_entity.pdbx_description
1 polymer ?
#
loop_
_entity_poly.entity_id
_entity_poly.type
_entity_poly.pdbx_seq_one_letter_code
_entity_poly.pdbx_strand_id
1 'polypeptide(L)'
;MELAEQVMTDFYDGLKVMVIDDSKTIRRTAETLLKKVGCDVITATDGFEALAKIADHRPNIIFVDIMMPRLDGYQTTALIKNNKLFKKTPVIMLSSKDGLFDRARGRIVGSEQYLTKPFTKEELLGAIKKHVTR
;
A
#
# COMPACT_ATOMS: atom_id res chain seq x y z
N MET A 1 -5.11 20.25 21.30
CA MET A 1 -4.80 20.13 19.88
C MET A 1 -3.55 19.28 19.68
N GLU A 2 -2.54 19.73 20.25
CA GLU A 2 -1.21 19.15 20.05
C GLU A 2 -1.11 17.72 20.51
N LEU A 3 -1.76 17.38 21.61
CA LEU A 3 -1.73 16.02 22.13
C LEU A 3 -2.39 15.02 21.19
N ALA A 4 -3.55 15.38 20.62
CA ALA A 4 -4.25 14.51 19.67
C ALA A 4 -3.43 14.31 18.39
N GLU A 5 -2.83 15.38 17.86
CA GLU A 5 -1.96 15.30 16.69
C GLU A 5 -0.72 14.44 16.98
N GLN A 6 -0.15 14.59 18.15
CA GLN A 6 1.01 13.84 18.57
C GLN A 6 0.71 12.34 18.65
N VAL A 7 -0.43 11.98 19.23
CA VAL A 7 -0.83 10.56 19.34
C VAL A 7 -1.06 9.96 17.94
N MET A 8 -1.71 10.72 17.04
CA MET A 8 -1.93 10.25 15.68
C MET A 8 -0.62 10.08 14.92
N THR A 9 0.30 11.03 15.06
CA THR A 9 1.62 10.94 14.42
C THR A 9 2.39 9.75 14.97
N ASP A 10 2.33 9.53 16.29
CA ASP A 10 3.04 8.43 16.92
C ASP A 10 2.55 7.07 16.41
N PHE A 11 1.26 6.95 16.08
CA PHE A 11 0.74 5.72 15.50
C PHE A 11 1.47 5.36 14.21
N TYR A 12 1.74 6.34 13.36
CA TYR A 12 2.37 6.11 12.05
C TYR A 12 3.89 6.06 12.12
N ASP A 13 4.48 6.58 13.18
CA ASP A 13 5.92 6.74 13.28
C ASP A 13 6.63 5.38 13.20
N GLY A 14 7.56 5.28 12.27
CA GLY A 14 8.33 4.05 12.07
C GLY A 14 7.61 2.93 11.35
N LEU A 15 6.33 3.10 10.99
CA LEU A 15 5.63 2.10 10.19
C LEU A 15 6.28 1.97 8.82
N LYS A 16 6.52 0.75 8.39
CA LYS A 16 7.07 0.47 7.06
C LYS A 16 5.91 0.32 6.08
N VAL A 17 5.86 1.21 5.12
CA VAL A 17 4.79 1.24 4.12
C VAL A 17 5.41 1.06 2.74
N MET A 18 4.96 0.06 2.00
CA MET A 18 5.41 -0.14 0.63
C MET A 18 4.38 0.42 -0.34
N VAL A 19 4.85 1.15 -1.35
CA VAL A 19 4.01 1.69 -2.41
C VAL A 19 4.52 1.18 -3.74
N ILE A 20 3.69 0.42 -4.45
CA ILE A 20 4.03 -0.19 -5.73
C ILE A 20 3.16 0.46 -6.79
N ASP A 21 3.77 1.26 -7.66
CA ASP A 21 3.05 1.95 -8.74
C ASP A 21 4.06 2.32 -9.82
N ASP A 22 3.70 2.10 -11.09
CA ASP A 22 4.59 2.47 -12.19
C ASP A 22 4.63 3.98 -12.44
N SER A 23 3.68 4.73 -11.88
CA SER A 23 3.64 6.19 -11.97
C SER A 23 4.57 6.82 -10.94
N LYS A 24 5.58 7.53 -11.42
CA LYS A 24 6.49 8.27 -10.54
C LYS A 24 5.75 9.33 -9.72
N THR A 25 4.76 9.99 -10.32
CA THR A 25 3.97 11.01 -9.62
C THR A 25 3.22 10.42 -8.44
N ILE A 26 2.57 9.27 -8.65
CA ILE A 26 1.83 8.60 -7.57
C ILE A 26 2.78 8.15 -6.46
N ARG A 27 3.92 7.55 -6.82
CA ARG A 27 4.91 7.13 -5.80
C ARG A 27 5.39 8.31 -4.98
N ARG A 28 5.72 9.44 -5.63
CA ARG A 28 6.19 10.64 -4.93
C ARG A 28 5.12 11.25 -4.04
N THR A 29 3.89 11.31 -4.52
CA THR A 29 2.78 11.85 -3.73
C THR A 29 2.57 11.02 -2.47
N ALA A 30 2.46 9.71 -2.61
CA ALA A 30 2.30 8.82 -1.47
C ALA A 30 3.48 8.92 -0.51
N GLU A 31 4.69 8.90 -1.02
CA GLU A 31 5.90 8.97 -0.21
C GLU A 31 5.95 10.27 0.60
N THR A 32 5.64 11.40 -0.04
CA THR A 32 5.63 12.70 0.64
C THR A 32 4.61 12.72 1.77
N LEU A 33 3.40 12.26 1.51
CA LEU A 33 2.34 12.24 2.52
C LEU A 33 2.71 11.32 3.70
N LEU A 34 3.24 10.16 3.41
CA LEU A 34 3.56 9.18 4.44
C LEU A 34 4.78 9.57 5.28
N LYS A 35 5.79 10.14 4.66
CA LYS A 35 6.98 10.60 5.39
C LYS A 35 6.65 11.72 6.36
N LYS A 36 5.68 12.57 6.04
CA LYS A 36 5.26 13.66 6.92
C LYS A 36 4.74 13.18 8.27
N VAL A 37 4.19 11.97 8.32
CA VAL A 37 3.68 11.40 9.57
C VAL A 37 4.63 10.38 10.19
N GLY A 38 5.85 10.28 9.64
CA GLY A 38 6.91 9.46 10.23
C GLY A 38 7.02 8.04 9.69
N CYS A 39 6.29 7.70 8.64
CA CYS A 39 6.41 6.37 8.04
C CYS A 39 7.76 6.20 7.34
N ASP A 40 8.25 4.96 7.37
CA ASP A 40 9.40 4.53 6.59
C ASP A 40 8.84 3.96 5.28
N VAL A 41 9.11 4.62 4.16
CA VAL A 41 8.46 4.31 2.89
C VAL A 41 9.41 3.58 1.95
N ILE A 42 8.95 2.44 1.46
CA ILE A 42 9.66 1.64 0.46
C ILE A 42 8.84 1.73 -0.84
N THR A 43 9.48 2.10 -1.94
CA THR A 43 8.79 2.19 -3.22
C THR A 43 9.28 1.13 -4.19
N ALA A 44 8.39 0.74 -5.11
CA ALA A 44 8.71 -0.18 -6.19
C ALA A 44 7.94 0.25 -7.43
N THR A 45 8.53 0.05 -8.60
CA THR A 45 7.94 0.46 -9.88
C THR A 45 7.09 -0.63 -10.52
N ASP A 46 7.28 -1.88 -10.12
CA ASP A 46 6.51 -3.01 -10.65
C ASP A 46 6.46 -4.14 -9.63
N GLY A 47 5.68 -5.17 -9.95
CA GLY A 47 5.48 -6.30 -9.05
C GLY A 47 6.72 -7.12 -8.80
N PHE A 48 7.59 -7.26 -9.77
CA PHE A 48 8.83 -8.02 -9.60
C PHE A 48 9.78 -7.34 -8.64
N GLU A 49 9.95 -6.02 -8.80
CA GLU A 49 10.78 -5.23 -7.88
C GLU A 49 10.22 -5.30 -6.47
N ALA A 50 8.88 -5.21 -6.36
CA ALA A 50 8.21 -5.29 -5.07
C ALA A 50 8.49 -6.62 -4.37
N LEU A 51 8.34 -7.73 -5.07
CA LEU A 51 8.56 -9.06 -4.48
C LEU A 51 9.99 -9.20 -3.97
N ALA A 52 10.96 -8.65 -4.71
CA ALA A 52 12.35 -8.66 -4.28
C ALA A 52 12.56 -7.85 -3.00
N LYS A 53 11.89 -6.70 -2.88
CA LYS A 53 12.05 -5.80 -1.73
C LYS A 53 11.27 -6.23 -0.48
N ILE A 54 10.15 -6.93 -0.67
CA ILE A 54 9.29 -7.33 0.46
C ILE A 54 10.06 -8.18 1.47
N ALA A 55 10.84 -9.14 0.97
CA ALA A 55 11.58 -10.05 1.83
C ALA A 55 12.59 -9.30 2.71
N ASP A 56 13.25 -8.29 2.15
CA ASP A 56 14.28 -7.53 2.86
C ASP A 56 13.69 -6.51 3.82
N HIS A 57 12.61 -5.85 3.44
CA HIS A 57 12.07 -4.72 4.18
C HIS A 57 10.91 -5.07 5.10
N ARG A 58 10.18 -6.13 4.82
CA ARG A 58 9.04 -6.61 5.63
C ARG A 58 8.07 -5.48 5.99
N PRO A 59 7.37 -4.91 4.99
CA PRO A 59 6.46 -3.79 5.25
C PRO A 59 5.28 -4.22 6.12
N ASN A 60 4.74 -3.24 6.85
CA ASN A 60 3.54 -3.44 7.66
C ASN A 60 2.27 -3.39 6.84
N ILE A 61 2.32 -2.69 5.69
CA ILE A 61 1.19 -2.56 4.78
C ILE A 61 1.73 -2.27 3.37
N ILE A 62 1.00 -2.73 2.36
CA ILE A 62 1.40 -2.59 0.96
C ILE A 62 0.27 -1.93 0.17
N PHE A 63 0.59 -0.87 -0.56
CA PHE A 63 -0.31 -0.26 -1.54
C PHE A 63 0.19 -0.65 -2.93
N VAL A 64 -0.69 -1.20 -3.76
CA VAL A 64 -0.29 -1.71 -5.07
C VAL A 64 -1.24 -1.24 -6.17
N ASP A 65 -0.65 -0.64 -7.23
CA ASP A 65 -1.39 -0.26 -8.43
C ASP A 65 -1.90 -1.51 -9.14
N ILE A 66 -3.14 -1.46 -9.59
CA ILE A 66 -3.76 -2.57 -10.32
C ILE A 66 -3.16 -2.71 -11.72
N MET A 67 -3.02 -1.59 -12.42
CA MET A 67 -2.61 -1.59 -13.83
C MET A 67 -1.11 -1.39 -13.95
N MET A 68 -0.37 -2.49 -13.99
CA MET A 68 1.07 -2.47 -14.20
C MET A 68 1.44 -3.45 -15.30
N PRO A 69 2.51 -3.17 -16.07
CA PRO A 69 2.94 -4.10 -17.12
C PRO A 69 3.51 -5.38 -16.53
N ARG A 70 3.39 -6.45 -17.28
CA ARG A 70 3.93 -7.79 -16.99
C ARG A 70 3.26 -8.48 -15.81
N LEU A 71 3.31 -7.88 -14.62
CA LEU A 71 2.71 -8.43 -13.41
C LEU A 71 1.79 -7.36 -12.83
N ASP A 72 0.48 -7.54 -12.99
CA ASP A 72 -0.50 -6.56 -12.52
C ASP A 72 -0.68 -6.63 -11.00
N GLY A 73 -1.51 -5.73 -10.46
CA GLY A 73 -1.75 -5.66 -9.02
C GLY A 73 -2.44 -6.90 -8.46
N TYR A 74 -3.31 -7.53 -9.21
CA TYR A 74 -3.97 -8.78 -8.76
C TYR A 74 -2.95 -9.92 -8.67
N GLN A 75 -2.12 -10.06 -9.69
CA GLN A 75 -1.09 -11.08 -9.74
C GLN A 75 -0.05 -10.88 -8.63
N THR A 76 0.37 -9.63 -8.44
CA THR A 76 1.31 -9.28 -7.37
C THR A 76 0.73 -9.61 -6.00
N THR A 77 -0.54 -9.23 -5.77
CA THR A 77 -1.23 -9.51 -4.50
C THR A 77 -1.33 -11.00 -4.26
N ALA A 78 -1.70 -11.77 -5.29
CA ALA A 78 -1.82 -13.22 -5.16
C ALA A 78 -0.50 -13.85 -4.73
N LEU A 79 0.61 -13.41 -5.32
CA LEU A 79 1.93 -13.92 -4.96
C LEU A 79 2.31 -13.56 -3.53
N ILE A 80 2.01 -12.33 -3.09
CA ILE A 80 2.24 -11.91 -1.71
C ILE A 80 1.43 -12.77 -0.75
N LYS A 81 0.15 -12.92 -1.01
CA LYS A 81 -0.77 -13.65 -0.12
C LYS A 81 -0.53 -15.15 -0.09
N ASN A 82 0.08 -15.70 -1.12
CA ASN A 82 0.44 -17.12 -1.15
C ASN A 82 1.76 -17.41 -0.42
N ASN A 83 2.48 -16.39 -0.01
CA ASN A 83 3.71 -16.56 0.75
C ASN A 83 3.38 -16.60 2.24
N LYS A 84 3.80 -17.67 2.92
CA LYS A 84 3.49 -17.88 4.35
C LYS A 84 4.00 -16.74 5.23
N LEU A 85 5.10 -16.09 4.85
CA LEU A 85 5.69 -15.00 5.64
C LEU A 85 4.91 -13.70 5.50
N PHE A 86 4.21 -13.50 4.37
CA PHE A 86 3.60 -12.21 4.04
C PHE A 86 2.08 -12.27 3.86
N LYS A 87 1.48 -13.45 3.99
CA LYS A 87 0.03 -13.59 3.75
C LYS A 87 -0.83 -12.74 4.68
N LYS A 88 -0.32 -12.36 5.85
CA LYS A 88 -1.04 -11.51 6.80
C LYS A 88 -0.79 -10.03 6.60
N THR A 89 0.16 -9.66 5.75
CA THR A 89 0.43 -8.26 5.47
C THR A 89 -0.73 -7.66 4.70
N PRO A 90 -1.37 -6.60 5.20
CA PRO A 90 -2.48 -5.96 4.48
C PRO A 90 -2.03 -5.44 3.13
N VAL A 91 -2.85 -5.68 2.11
CA VAL A 91 -2.62 -5.18 0.76
C VAL A 91 -3.82 -4.34 0.34
N ILE A 92 -3.57 -3.09 0.00
CA ILE A 92 -4.57 -2.12 -0.45
C ILE A 92 -4.30 -1.86 -1.93
N MET A 93 -5.30 -2.08 -2.77
CA MET A 93 -5.14 -1.88 -4.21
C MET A 93 -5.45 -0.44 -4.59
N LEU A 94 -4.66 0.11 -5.51
CA LEU A 94 -4.85 1.46 -6.01
C LEU A 94 -5.43 1.38 -7.42
N SER A 95 -6.65 1.89 -7.59
CA SER A 95 -7.37 1.84 -8.86
C SER A 95 -7.44 3.24 -9.46
N SER A 96 -7.21 3.37 -10.77
CA SER A 96 -7.43 4.64 -11.43
C SER A 96 -8.93 4.97 -11.44
N LYS A 97 -9.25 6.27 -11.52
CA LYS A 97 -10.64 6.74 -11.55
C LYS A 97 -11.44 6.10 -12.69
N ASP A 98 -10.78 5.92 -13.84
CA ASP A 98 -11.39 5.32 -15.01
C ASP A 98 -11.10 3.82 -15.12
N GLY A 99 -10.42 3.27 -14.13
CA GLY A 99 -10.07 1.86 -14.12
C GLY A 99 -11.24 0.99 -13.70
N LEU A 100 -11.19 -0.27 -14.13
CA LEU A 100 -12.21 -1.24 -13.79
C LEU A 100 -11.69 -2.12 -12.66
N PHE A 101 -11.94 -1.67 -11.43
CA PHE A 101 -11.60 -2.49 -10.28
C PHE A 101 -12.63 -3.61 -10.13
N ASP A 102 -12.16 -4.82 -10.18
CA ASP A 102 -13.00 -6.00 -9.97
C ASP A 102 -12.93 -6.38 -8.50
N ARG A 103 -13.98 -6.04 -7.75
CA ARG A 103 -14.05 -6.32 -6.31
C ARG A 103 -13.96 -7.80 -5.99
N ALA A 104 -14.62 -8.60 -6.81
CA ALA A 104 -14.61 -10.05 -6.63
C ALA A 104 -13.20 -10.60 -6.82
N ARG A 105 -12.51 -10.16 -7.87
CA ARG A 105 -11.14 -10.58 -8.14
C ARG A 105 -10.19 -10.12 -7.03
N GLY A 106 -10.37 -8.89 -6.54
CA GLY A 106 -9.59 -8.38 -5.42
C GLY A 106 -9.73 -9.23 -4.17
N ARG A 107 -10.95 -9.64 -3.84
CA ARG A 107 -11.20 -10.52 -2.70
C ARG A 107 -10.60 -11.91 -2.90
N ILE A 108 -10.71 -12.45 -4.10
CA ILE A 108 -10.15 -13.78 -4.41
C ILE A 108 -8.64 -13.80 -4.18
N VAL A 109 -7.92 -12.75 -4.61
CA VAL A 109 -6.48 -12.70 -4.40
C VAL A 109 -6.09 -12.28 -2.98
N GLY A 110 -7.04 -11.83 -2.16
CA GLY A 110 -6.82 -11.55 -0.75
C GLY A 110 -6.52 -10.11 -0.39
N SER A 111 -6.80 -9.13 -1.27
CA SER A 111 -6.63 -7.73 -0.90
C SER A 111 -7.65 -7.33 0.16
N GLU A 112 -7.26 -6.46 1.09
CA GLU A 112 -8.11 -6.02 2.19
C GLU A 112 -9.01 -4.86 1.81
N GLN A 113 -8.60 -4.04 0.83
CA GLN A 113 -9.33 -2.83 0.47
C GLN A 113 -8.79 -2.29 -0.85
N TYR A 114 -9.50 -1.33 -1.44
CA TYR A 114 -8.98 -0.56 -2.56
C TYR A 114 -9.22 0.94 -2.34
N LEU A 115 -8.39 1.76 -2.96
CA LEU A 115 -8.55 3.21 -2.99
C LEU A 115 -8.51 3.65 -4.45
N THR A 116 -9.25 4.71 -4.75
CA THR A 116 -9.26 5.29 -6.10
C THR A 116 -8.20 6.38 -6.19
N LYS A 117 -7.46 6.40 -7.29
CA LYS A 117 -6.51 7.47 -7.57
C LYS A 117 -7.22 8.61 -8.31
N PRO A 118 -7.00 9.87 -7.95
CA PRO A 118 -6.13 10.33 -6.86
C PRO A 118 -6.78 10.08 -5.50
N PHE A 119 -5.95 9.68 -4.54
CA PHE A 119 -6.38 9.49 -3.16
C PHE A 119 -6.03 10.72 -2.32
N THR A 120 -6.78 10.93 -1.24
CA THR A 120 -6.48 11.99 -0.29
C THR A 120 -5.53 11.47 0.79
N LYS A 121 -4.92 12.41 1.52
CA LYS A 121 -4.10 12.06 2.68
C LYS A 121 -4.93 11.25 3.68
N GLU A 122 -6.17 11.68 3.94
CA GLU A 122 -7.06 11.05 4.90
C GLU A 122 -7.41 9.63 4.48
N GLU A 123 -7.63 9.40 3.20
CA GLU A 123 -7.92 8.06 2.69
C GLU A 123 -6.71 7.14 2.86
N LEU A 124 -5.53 7.65 2.54
CA LEU A 124 -4.30 6.87 2.64
C LEU A 124 -4.00 6.50 4.10
N LEU A 125 -4.03 7.49 4.99
CA LEU A 125 -3.76 7.27 6.40
C LEU A 125 -4.86 6.45 7.07
N GLY A 126 -6.11 6.64 6.64
CA GLY A 126 -7.24 5.87 7.15
C GLY A 126 -7.13 4.39 6.84
N ALA A 127 -6.67 4.05 5.65
CA ALA A 127 -6.46 2.65 5.27
C ALA A 127 -5.38 2.01 6.15
N ILE A 128 -4.31 2.73 6.42
CA ILE A 128 -3.26 2.25 7.30
C ILE A 128 -3.81 1.99 8.71
N LYS A 129 -4.51 2.96 9.26
CA LYS A 129 -5.04 2.85 10.62
C LYS A 129 -6.06 1.72 10.75
N LYS A 130 -6.83 1.48 9.69
CA LYS A 130 -7.85 0.43 9.69
C LYS A 130 -7.25 -0.96 9.67
N HIS A 131 -6.15 -1.15 8.95
CA HIS A 131 -5.62 -2.49 8.66
C HIS A 131 -4.34 -2.85 9.39
N VAL A 132 -3.60 -1.89 9.92
CA VAL A 132 -2.38 -2.16 10.66
C VAL A 132 -2.68 -2.21 12.15
N THR A 133 -2.28 -3.30 12.79
CA THR A 133 -2.39 -3.45 14.24
C THR A 133 -1.11 -2.97 14.89
N ARG A 134 -1.25 -2.11 15.90
CA ARG A 134 -0.09 -1.55 16.56
C ARG A 134 -0.32 -1.21 18.03
#